data_2bf3d07e5f4b0b9a8232ea76776302f3
#
_entry.id   2bf3d07e5f4b0b9a8232ea76776302f3
#
_cell.length_a   1.000
_cell.length_b   1.000
_cell.length_c   1.000
_cell.angle_alpha   90.00
_cell.angle_beta   90.00
_cell.angle_gamma   90.00
#
_symmetry.space_group_name_H-M   'P 1'
#
loop_
_entity.id
_entity.type
_entity.pdbx_description
1 polymer ?
#
loop_
_entity_poly.entity_id
_entity_poly.type
_entity_poly.pdbx_seq_one_letter_code
_entity_poly.pdbx_strand_id
1 'polypeptide(L)'
;VTNNDVLRRIRYILDLNDSMMINVFAQADIDVSREQVSQWLKRDDDPDYESLNDKQMATFLNGLINHLRGKKEGEQPKPEKSLNNNIILRKLKIAFNLQSDEILAVLQLEGFSLSKHELSAFFRKPEHKHYRACKDQVLRNFLQGLQLKYHPKKNDLEGFSWPSLDDKEK
;
A
#
# COMPACT_ATOMS: atom_id res chain seq x y z
N VAL A 1 -8.59 -6.93 3.80
CA VAL A 1 -8.03 -5.84 2.98
C VAL A 1 -7.68 -6.39 1.61
N THR A 2 -8.29 -5.83 0.58
CA THR A 2 -8.01 -6.24 -0.79
C THR A 2 -6.88 -5.40 -1.40
N ASN A 3 -6.30 -5.91 -2.48
CA ASN A 3 -5.32 -5.13 -3.24
C ASN A 3 -5.92 -3.81 -3.73
N ASN A 4 -7.19 -3.84 -4.14
CA ASN A 4 -7.89 -2.64 -4.61
C ASN A 4 -8.04 -1.61 -3.49
N ASP A 5 -8.30 -2.05 -2.26
CA ASP A 5 -8.38 -1.15 -1.09
C ASP A 5 -7.04 -0.46 -0.86
N VAL A 6 -5.96 -1.21 -0.91
CA VAL A 6 -4.61 -0.66 -0.73
C VAL A 6 -4.27 0.32 -1.85
N LEU A 7 -4.57 -0.05 -3.10
CA LEU A 7 -4.34 0.80 -4.27
C LEU A 7 -5.05 2.15 -4.13
N ARG A 8 -6.34 2.12 -3.77
CA ARG A 8 -7.13 3.35 -3.60
C ARG A 8 -6.57 4.21 -2.48
N ARG A 9 -6.15 3.60 -1.38
CA ARG A 9 -5.60 4.35 -0.25
C ARG A 9 -4.27 5.03 -0.64
N ILE A 10 -3.39 4.32 -1.34
CA ILE A 10 -2.12 4.88 -1.79
C ILE A 10 -2.34 6.03 -2.76
N ARG A 11 -3.27 5.86 -3.70
CA ARG A 11 -3.64 6.93 -4.62
C ARG A 11 -4.09 8.18 -3.87
N TYR A 12 -4.90 8.00 -2.85
CA TYR A 12 -5.41 9.11 -2.04
C TYR A 12 -4.29 9.79 -1.23
N ILE A 13 -3.44 8.98 -0.59
CA ILE A 13 -2.31 9.50 0.22
C ILE A 13 -1.39 10.38 -0.62
N LEU A 14 -1.08 9.96 -1.84
CA LEU A 14 -0.12 10.63 -2.71
C LEU A 14 -0.77 11.56 -3.75
N ASP A 15 -2.09 11.70 -3.73
CA ASP A 15 -2.83 12.54 -4.70
C ASP A 15 -2.52 12.19 -6.15
N LEU A 16 -2.49 10.90 -6.47
CA LEU A 16 -2.17 10.45 -7.82
C LEU A 16 -3.42 10.51 -8.69
N ASN A 17 -3.36 11.29 -9.77
CA ASN A 17 -4.41 11.25 -10.79
C ASN A 17 -4.22 10.04 -11.70
N ASP A 18 -5.14 9.82 -12.64
CA ASP A 18 -5.09 8.64 -13.52
C ASP A 18 -3.80 8.58 -14.32
N SER A 19 -3.34 9.71 -14.85
CA SER A 19 -2.08 9.76 -15.62
C SER A 19 -0.89 9.38 -14.75
N MET A 20 -0.85 9.84 -13.52
CA MET A 20 0.21 9.49 -12.56
C MET A 20 0.15 8.02 -12.19
N MET A 21 -1.05 7.45 -12.01
CA MET A 21 -1.23 6.02 -11.75
C MET A 21 -0.66 5.19 -12.90
N ILE A 22 -0.97 5.57 -14.14
CA ILE A 22 -0.43 4.90 -15.34
C ILE A 22 1.09 5.00 -15.34
N ASN A 23 1.63 6.16 -15.01
CA ASN A 23 3.08 6.35 -14.95
C ASN A 23 3.74 5.48 -13.88
N VAL A 24 3.10 5.29 -12.73
CA VAL A 24 3.64 4.41 -11.68
C VAL A 24 3.81 2.98 -12.21
N PHE A 25 2.80 2.45 -12.90
CA PHE A 25 2.93 1.13 -13.54
C PHE A 25 4.03 1.13 -14.59
N ALA A 26 4.15 2.19 -15.37
CA ALA A 26 5.20 2.32 -16.40
C ALA A 26 6.60 2.34 -15.79
N GLN A 27 6.77 2.83 -14.57
CA GLN A 27 8.05 2.77 -13.86
C GLN A 27 8.50 1.32 -13.61
N ALA A 28 7.58 0.37 -13.61
CA ALA A 28 7.87 -1.05 -13.52
C ALA A 28 7.79 -1.73 -14.89
N ASP A 29 7.90 -0.97 -15.97
CA ASP A 29 7.90 -1.42 -17.37
C ASP A 29 6.61 -2.12 -17.79
N ILE A 30 5.48 -1.74 -17.21
CA ILE A 30 4.17 -2.30 -17.55
C ILE A 30 3.25 -1.18 -18.01
N ASP A 31 2.65 -1.37 -19.19
CA ASP A 31 1.67 -0.45 -19.73
C ASP A 31 0.28 -0.86 -19.27
N VAL A 32 -0.45 0.10 -18.72
CA VAL A 32 -1.86 -0.09 -18.36
C VAL A 32 -2.68 1.03 -18.99
N SER A 33 -3.94 0.73 -19.29
CA SER A 33 -4.85 1.73 -19.86
C SER A 33 -5.52 2.55 -18.75
N ARG A 34 -6.00 3.72 -19.12
CA ARG A 34 -6.80 4.55 -18.22
C ARG A 34 -8.06 3.81 -17.76
N GLU A 35 -8.66 3.03 -18.67
CA GLU A 35 -9.83 2.22 -18.34
C GLU A 35 -9.54 1.18 -17.27
N GLN A 36 -8.40 0.47 -17.41
CA GLN A 36 -7.98 -0.50 -16.40
C GLN A 36 -7.81 0.15 -15.03
N VAL A 37 -7.11 1.29 -14.99
CA VAL A 37 -6.90 2.03 -13.75
C VAL A 37 -8.23 2.44 -13.14
N SER A 38 -9.14 2.99 -13.94
CA SER A 38 -10.46 3.39 -13.49
C SER A 38 -11.24 2.23 -12.88
N GLN A 39 -11.21 1.06 -13.53
CA GLN A 39 -11.91 -0.14 -13.05
C GLN A 39 -11.35 -0.65 -11.73
N TRP A 40 -10.02 -0.62 -11.57
CA TRP A 40 -9.37 -1.04 -10.32
C TRP A 40 -9.68 -0.11 -9.16
N LEU A 41 -9.94 1.16 -9.45
CA LEU A 41 -10.23 2.17 -8.42
C LEU A 41 -11.70 2.26 -8.02
N LYS A 42 -12.59 1.56 -8.73
CA LYS A 42 -14.00 1.50 -8.38
C LYS A 42 -14.20 0.76 -7.07
N ARG A 43 -15.32 1.02 -6.42
CA ARG A 43 -15.71 0.24 -5.23
C ARG A 43 -16.20 -1.13 -5.69
N ASP A 44 -16.12 -2.10 -4.81
CA ASP A 44 -16.46 -3.50 -5.10
C ASP A 44 -17.94 -3.71 -5.43
N ASP A 45 -18.81 -2.76 -5.07
CA ASP A 45 -20.23 -2.80 -5.42
C ASP A 45 -20.55 -2.16 -6.78
N ASP A 46 -19.56 -1.58 -7.44
CA ASP A 46 -19.72 -0.96 -8.77
C ASP A 46 -19.68 -2.05 -9.84
N PRO A 47 -20.61 -2.04 -10.83
CA PRO A 47 -20.60 -3.04 -11.89
C PRO A 47 -19.35 -3.02 -12.77
N ASP A 48 -18.63 -1.91 -12.81
CA ASP A 48 -17.39 -1.81 -13.59
C ASP A 48 -16.14 -2.16 -12.78
N TYR A 49 -16.30 -2.55 -11.54
CA TYR A 49 -15.18 -2.93 -10.68
C TYR A 49 -14.43 -4.13 -11.26
N GLU A 50 -13.11 -4.03 -11.27
CA GLU A 50 -12.20 -5.13 -11.62
C GLU A 50 -11.25 -5.38 -10.47
N SER A 51 -11.09 -6.65 -10.12
CA SER A 51 -10.18 -7.06 -9.07
C SER A 51 -8.73 -6.95 -9.54
N LEU A 52 -7.90 -6.32 -8.73
CA LEU A 52 -6.46 -6.21 -8.96
C LEU A 52 -5.80 -7.45 -8.35
N ASN A 53 -5.17 -8.28 -9.20
CA ASN A 53 -4.52 -9.49 -8.70
C ASN A 53 -3.17 -9.18 -8.04
N ASP A 54 -2.60 -10.18 -7.37
CA ASP A 54 -1.37 -10.02 -6.62
C ASP A 54 -0.20 -9.57 -7.49
N LYS A 55 -0.07 -10.15 -8.68
CA LYS A 55 1.02 -9.77 -9.59
C LYS A 55 0.89 -8.33 -10.05
N GLN A 56 -0.33 -7.90 -10.35
CA GLN A 56 -0.60 -6.51 -10.74
C GLN A 56 -0.31 -5.55 -9.58
N MET A 57 -0.72 -5.92 -8.38
CA MET A 57 -0.43 -5.10 -7.20
C MET A 57 1.07 -5.04 -6.90
N ALA A 58 1.77 -6.17 -7.02
CA ALA A 58 3.23 -6.20 -6.86
C ALA A 58 3.92 -5.31 -7.89
N THR A 59 3.43 -5.33 -9.13
CA THR A 59 3.93 -4.45 -10.20
C THR A 59 3.74 -2.99 -9.84
N PHE A 60 2.55 -2.63 -9.36
CA PHE A 60 2.28 -1.27 -8.93
C PHE A 60 3.23 -0.84 -7.81
N LEU A 61 3.43 -1.69 -6.80
CA LEU A 61 4.31 -1.38 -5.67
C LEU A 61 5.76 -1.23 -6.10
N ASN A 62 6.23 -2.08 -7.02
CA ASN A 62 7.57 -1.96 -7.58
C ASN A 62 7.71 -0.63 -8.35
N GLY A 63 6.69 -0.27 -9.11
CA GLY A 63 6.65 1.02 -9.82
C GLY A 63 6.62 2.19 -8.84
N LEU A 64 5.91 2.06 -7.75
CA LEU A 64 5.84 3.10 -6.72
C LEU A 64 7.22 3.35 -6.09
N ILE A 65 7.95 2.28 -5.81
CA ILE A 65 9.33 2.39 -5.30
C ILE A 65 10.17 3.20 -6.30
N ASN A 66 10.10 2.86 -7.58
CA ASN A 66 10.85 3.57 -8.62
C ASN A 66 10.39 5.02 -8.74
N HIS A 67 9.10 5.27 -8.65
CA HIS A 67 8.53 6.61 -8.75
C HIS A 67 9.01 7.51 -7.61
N LEU A 68 9.03 6.99 -6.39
CA LEU A 68 9.39 7.78 -5.20
C LEU A 68 10.89 7.79 -4.91
N ARG A 69 11.61 6.72 -5.27
CA ARG A 69 13.02 6.56 -4.94
C ARG A 69 13.97 6.71 -6.13
N GLY A 70 13.44 6.75 -7.34
CA GLY A 70 14.21 6.75 -8.57
C GLY A 70 14.36 5.36 -9.15
N LYS A 71 14.14 5.27 -10.47
CA LYS A 71 14.25 4.02 -11.21
C LYS A 71 15.70 3.66 -11.44
N LYS A 72 16.10 2.46 -11.05
CA LYS A 72 17.44 1.94 -11.30
C LYS A 72 17.55 1.48 -12.75
N GLU A 73 18.73 1.65 -13.34
CA GLU A 73 19.00 1.14 -14.67
C GLU A 73 19.04 -0.38 -14.66
N GLY A 74 18.72 -0.95 -15.82
CA GLY A 74 18.78 -2.39 -16.03
C GLY A 74 17.43 -3.07 -15.80
N GLU A 75 17.51 -4.38 -15.63
CA GLU A 75 16.32 -5.21 -15.47
C GLU A 75 15.61 -4.91 -14.15
N GLN A 76 14.29 -4.75 -14.23
CA GLN A 76 13.48 -4.48 -13.06
C GLN A 76 13.20 -5.78 -12.28
N PRO A 77 13.03 -5.69 -10.95
CA PRO A 77 12.63 -6.87 -10.17
C PRO A 77 11.34 -7.47 -10.70
N LYS A 78 11.29 -8.79 -10.75
CA LYS A 78 10.07 -9.49 -11.17
C LYS A 78 9.01 -9.34 -10.08
N PRO A 79 7.76 -8.99 -10.45
CA PRO A 79 6.70 -8.90 -9.47
C PRO A 79 6.35 -10.27 -8.91
N GLU A 80 6.09 -10.32 -7.62
CA GLU A 80 5.65 -11.52 -6.96
C GLU A 80 4.32 -11.99 -7.55
N LYS A 81 4.15 -13.30 -7.69
CA LYS A 81 2.91 -13.89 -8.16
C LYS A 81 1.87 -13.96 -7.06
N SER A 82 2.31 -13.92 -5.81
CA SER A 82 1.47 -13.98 -4.63
C SER A 82 1.98 -12.98 -3.61
N LEU A 83 1.06 -12.24 -3.00
CA LEU A 83 1.37 -11.22 -2.00
C LEU A 83 0.75 -11.57 -0.66
N ASN A 84 1.36 -11.06 0.40
CA ASN A 84 0.77 -11.00 1.72
C ASN A 84 1.03 -9.61 2.30
N ASN A 85 0.47 -9.34 3.47
CA ASN A 85 0.61 -8.03 4.09
C ASN A 85 2.07 -7.71 4.45
N ASN A 86 2.87 -8.73 4.76
CA ASN A 86 4.28 -8.53 5.09
C ASN A 86 5.06 -7.98 3.88
N ILE A 87 4.81 -8.52 2.71
CA ILE A 87 5.45 -8.07 1.47
C ILE A 87 4.99 -6.65 1.13
N ILE A 88 3.69 -6.39 1.24
CA ILE A 88 3.14 -5.06 0.99
C ILE A 88 3.75 -4.04 1.94
N LEU A 89 3.80 -4.34 3.23
CA LEU A 89 4.38 -3.46 4.23
C LEU A 89 5.85 -3.16 3.93
N ARG A 90 6.62 -4.19 3.55
CA ARG A 90 8.03 -4.03 3.19
C ARG A 90 8.20 -3.10 1.99
N LYS A 91 7.41 -3.30 0.95
CA LYS A 91 7.49 -2.46 -0.25
C LYS A 91 7.10 -1.01 0.05
N LEU A 92 6.11 -0.80 0.90
CA LEU A 92 5.72 0.55 1.32
C LEU A 92 6.81 1.19 2.18
N LYS A 93 7.43 0.42 3.07
CA LYS A 93 8.58 0.90 3.85
C LYS A 93 9.68 1.42 2.94
N ILE A 94 10.00 0.67 1.88
CA ILE A 94 11.02 1.05 0.92
C ILE A 94 10.57 2.28 0.12
N ALA A 95 9.36 2.27 -0.40
CA ALA A 95 8.83 3.35 -1.23
C ALA A 95 8.81 4.69 -0.49
N PHE A 96 8.35 4.70 0.76
CA PHE A 96 8.29 5.91 1.57
C PHE A 96 9.59 6.19 2.33
N ASN A 97 10.61 5.35 2.16
CA ASN A 97 11.92 5.50 2.79
C ASN A 97 11.83 5.63 4.31
N LEU A 98 11.14 4.71 4.94
CA LEU A 98 10.88 4.75 6.37
C LEU A 98 11.84 3.87 7.15
N GLN A 99 12.39 4.40 8.24
CA GLN A 99 13.10 3.61 9.24
C GLN A 99 12.09 3.00 10.20
N SER A 100 12.52 2.01 10.97
CA SER A 100 11.64 1.33 11.93
C SER A 100 10.97 2.31 12.91
N ASP A 101 11.71 3.26 13.44
CA ASP A 101 11.18 4.25 14.37
C ASP A 101 10.09 5.12 13.71
N GLU A 102 10.27 5.41 12.44
CA GLU A 102 9.29 6.19 11.67
C GLU A 102 8.00 5.40 11.43
N ILE A 103 8.11 4.10 11.16
CA ILE A 103 6.94 3.23 11.03
C ILE A 103 6.18 3.17 12.34
N LEU A 104 6.89 3.01 13.46
CA LEU A 104 6.26 3.00 14.78
C LEU A 104 5.54 4.32 15.06
N ALA A 105 6.14 5.45 14.68
CA ALA A 105 5.53 6.77 14.83
C ALA A 105 4.27 6.92 13.98
N VAL A 106 4.30 6.40 12.74
CA VAL A 106 3.13 6.41 11.86
C VAL A 106 1.98 5.62 12.46
N LEU A 107 2.28 4.41 12.99
CA LEU A 107 1.26 3.59 13.66
C LEU A 107 0.70 4.30 14.90
N GLN A 108 1.54 5.00 15.64
CA GLN A 108 1.13 5.73 16.84
C GLN A 108 0.17 6.86 16.52
N LEU A 109 0.22 7.44 15.31
CA LEU A 109 -0.76 8.45 14.89
C LEU A 109 -2.20 7.91 14.95
N GLU A 110 -2.37 6.60 14.77
CA GLU A 110 -3.66 5.92 14.89
C GLU A 110 -3.87 5.32 16.29
N GLY A 111 -3.01 5.67 17.25
CA GLY A 111 -3.10 5.09 18.58
C GLY A 111 -2.71 3.62 18.65
N PHE A 112 -2.02 3.10 17.64
CA PHE A 112 -1.63 1.70 17.58
C PHE A 112 -0.17 1.55 17.99
N SER A 113 0.07 0.84 19.09
CA SER A 113 1.42 0.66 19.64
C SER A 113 1.97 -0.72 19.31
N LEU A 114 3.18 -0.74 18.76
CA LEU A 114 3.97 -1.94 18.57
C LEU A 114 5.34 -1.72 19.17
N SER A 115 5.94 -2.79 19.69
CA SER A 115 7.35 -2.73 20.06
C SER A 115 8.21 -2.83 18.79
N LYS A 116 9.43 -2.35 18.90
CA LYS A 116 10.42 -2.48 17.82
C LYS A 116 10.67 -3.95 17.45
N HIS A 117 10.66 -4.81 18.47
CA HIS A 117 10.81 -6.25 18.28
C HIS A 117 9.65 -6.86 17.49
N GLU A 118 8.42 -6.48 17.84
CA GLU A 118 7.24 -6.94 17.11
C GLU A 118 7.25 -6.49 15.66
N LEU A 119 7.62 -5.23 15.41
CA LEU A 119 7.72 -4.70 14.05
C LEU A 119 8.76 -5.47 13.25
N SER A 120 9.96 -5.70 13.82
CA SER A 120 11.03 -6.40 13.11
C SER A 120 10.63 -7.82 12.70
N ALA A 121 9.76 -8.46 13.46
CA ALA A 121 9.29 -9.82 13.16
C ALA A 121 8.54 -9.89 11.83
N PHE A 122 7.88 -8.81 11.40
CA PHE A 122 7.18 -8.75 10.11
C PHE A 122 8.14 -8.78 8.92
N PHE A 123 9.40 -8.39 9.11
CA PHE A 123 10.38 -8.29 8.04
C PHE A 123 11.37 -9.46 7.98
N ARG A 124 11.19 -10.43 8.87
CA ARG A 124 12.02 -11.66 8.84
C ARG A 124 11.55 -12.56 7.70
N LYS A 125 12.42 -13.50 7.31
CA LYS A 125 12.04 -14.49 6.30
C LYS A 125 10.91 -15.37 6.86
N PRO A 126 9.95 -15.80 6.02
CA PRO A 126 8.81 -16.59 6.49
C PRO A 126 9.19 -17.87 7.23
N GLU A 127 10.32 -18.47 6.91
CA GLU A 127 10.80 -19.70 7.56
C GLU A 127 11.51 -19.45 8.89
N HIS A 128 11.76 -18.18 9.24
CA HIS A 128 12.41 -17.84 10.51
C HIS A 128 11.44 -18.08 11.67
N LYS A 129 11.95 -18.67 12.76
CA LYS A 129 11.12 -19.03 13.93
C LYS A 129 10.43 -17.81 14.58
N HIS A 130 10.99 -16.62 14.44
CA HIS A 130 10.43 -15.39 14.99
C HIS A 130 9.63 -14.56 13.97
N TYR A 131 9.42 -15.11 12.78
CA TYR A 131 8.57 -14.47 11.78
C TYR A 131 7.13 -14.35 12.30
N ARG A 132 6.51 -13.22 12.04
CA ARG A 132 5.10 -12.99 12.36
C ARG A 132 4.37 -12.48 11.12
N ALA A 133 3.20 -13.03 10.88
CA ALA A 133 2.34 -12.55 9.82
C ALA A 133 1.75 -11.18 10.21
N CYS A 134 1.88 -10.21 9.31
CA CYS A 134 1.28 -8.90 9.48
C CYS A 134 -0.21 -9.01 9.21
N LYS A 135 -1.04 -8.77 10.22
CA LYS A 135 -2.48 -8.87 10.08
C LYS A 135 -3.04 -7.62 9.42
N ASP A 136 -4.25 -7.74 8.89
CA ASP A 136 -4.93 -6.64 8.20
C ASP A 136 -5.04 -5.39 9.08
N GLN A 137 -5.26 -5.56 10.38
CA GLN A 137 -5.36 -4.43 11.29
C GLN A 137 -4.09 -3.58 11.30
N VAL A 138 -2.93 -4.22 11.29
CA VAL A 138 -1.64 -3.50 11.27
C VAL A 138 -1.49 -2.73 9.96
N LEU A 139 -1.76 -3.39 8.84
CA LEU A 139 -1.65 -2.74 7.52
C LEU A 139 -2.61 -1.57 7.39
N ARG A 140 -3.85 -1.72 7.85
CA ARG A 140 -4.84 -0.63 7.86
C ARG A 140 -4.37 0.55 8.69
N ASN A 141 -3.92 0.29 9.91
CA ASN A 141 -3.43 1.34 10.79
C ASN A 141 -2.22 2.06 10.21
N PHE A 142 -1.33 1.30 9.56
CA PHE A 142 -0.17 1.88 8.90
C PHE A 142 -0.59 2.82 7.76
N LEU A 143 -1.49 2.36 6.89
CA LEU A 143 -1.97 3.19 5.77
C LEU A 143 -2.75 4.41 6.27
N GLN A 144 -3.57 4.25 7.29
CA GLN A 144 -4.28 5.37 7.88
C GLN A 144 -3.32 6.37 8.51
N GLY A 145 -2.29 5.88 9.18
CA GLY A 145 -1.25 6.73 9.76
C GLY A 145 -0.48 7.49 8.69
N LEU A 146 -0.17 6.84 7.55
CA LEU A 146 0.45 7.53 6.41
C LEU A 146 -0.46 8.64 5.89
N GLN A 147 -1.75 8.40 5.81
CA GLN A 147 -2.71 9.40 5.37
C GLN A 147 -2.71 10.60 6.32
N LEU A 148 -2.71 10.36 7.62
CA LEU A 148 -2.64 11.43 8.61
C LEU A 148 -1.35 12.24 8.49
N LYS A 149 -0.25 11.56 8.19
CA LYS A 149 1.05 12.22 8.04
C LYS A 149 1.11 13.08 6.78
N TYR A 150 0.60 12.57 5.65
CA TYR A 150 0.77 13.23 4.35
C TYR A 150 -0.42 14.10 3.94
N HIS A 151 -1.61 13.86 4.48
CA HIS A 151 -2.81 14.62 4.15
C HIS A 151 -3.66 14.95 5.38
N PRO A 152 -3.12 15.66 6.37
CA PRO A 152 -3.90 15.95 7.58
C PRO A 152 -5.18 16.75 7.29
N LYS A 153 -5.13 17.72 6.36
CA LYS A 153 -6.28 18.55 6.01
C LYS A 153 -7.38 17.78 5.31
N LYS A 154 -7.01 16.82 4.43
CA LYS A 154 -7.97 15.96 3.75
C LYS A 154 -8.70 15.06 4.75
N ASN A 155 -7.99 14.57 5.75
CA ASN A 155 -8.61 13.76 6.79
C ASN A 155 -9.69 14.54 7.53
N ASP A 156 -9.45 15.82 7.80
CA ASP A 156 -10.37 16.68 8.52
C ASP A 156 -11.60 17.06 7.67
N LEU A 157 -11.39 17.34 6.38
CA LEU A 157 -12.42 17.90 5.51
C LEU A 157 -13.28 16.86 4.83
N GLU A 158 -12.68 15.80 4.32
CA GLU A 158 -13.36 14.84 3.47
C GLU A 158 -13.61 13.51 4.16
N GLY A 159 -12.72 13.13 5.04
CA GLY A 159 -12.77 11.84 5.70
C GLY A 159 -12.65 10.70 4.70
N PHE A 160 -11.60 9.91 4.79
CA PHE A 160 -11.50 8.68 4.00
C PHE A 160 -11.97 7.53 4.86
N SER A 161 -12.80 6.65 4.29
CA SER A 161 -13.21 5.45 5.00
C SER A 161 -12.94 4.22 4.14
N TRP A 162 -12.71 3.10 4.81
CA TRP A 162 -12.58 1.81 4.16
C TRP A 162 -13.98 1.24 3.97
N PRO A 163 -14.49 1.15 2.73
CA PRO A 163 -15.91 0.80 2.52
C PRO A 163 -16.34 -0.51 3.14
N SER A 164 -15.45 -1.51 3.14
CA SER A 164 -15.76 -2.83 3.66
C SER A 164 -15.26 -3.07 5.07
N LEU A 165 -14.42 -2.17 5.61
CA LEU A 165 -13.75 -2.37 6.88
C LEU A 165 -14.37 -1.57 8.02
N ASP A 166 -14.88 -0.39 7.72
CA ASP A 166 -15.50 0.45 8.73
C ASP A 166 -16.69 -0.24 9.39
N ASP A 167 -17.44 -0.98 8.59
CA ASP A 167 -18.59 -1.75 9.08
C ASP A 167 -18.18 -2.87 10.05
N LYS A 168 -16.97 -3.38 9.89
CA LYS A 168 -16.45 -4.46 10.75
C LYS A 168 -15.90 -3.96 12.06
N GLU A 169 -15.50 -2.71 12.11
CA GLU A 169 -14.89 -2.10 13.29
C GLU A 169 -15.93 -1.47 14.21
N LYS A 170 -17.13 -1.29 13.72
CA LYS A 170 -18.26 -0.80 14.48
C LYS A 170 -19.01 -1.98 15.09
#